data_ce4eace10a66b67d0e1536342c7468d7
#
_entry.id   ce4eace10a66b67d0e1536342c7468d7
#
_cell.length_a   1.000
_cell.length_b   1.000
_cell.length_c   1.000
_cell.angle_alpha   90.00
_cell.angle_beta   90.00
_cell.angle_gamma   90.00
#
_symmetry.space_group_name_H-M   'P 1'
#
loop_
_entity.id
_entity.type
_entity.pdbx_description
1 polymer ?
#
loop_
_entity_poly.entity_id
_entity_poly.type
_entity_poly.pdbx_seq_one_letter_code
_entity_poly.pdbx_strand_id
1 'polypeptide(L)'
;MIDIESLDTTPDCVILTIGAVLFDPRGQGIIDKIEIRPTIDDQTEIYNRSINDATVEWWGKQSPAAIEEAMGDQGRVPFSEAMATLYKFCWNQGKPWSHGAPFDVVVMEHAWRQLGQIAPWSFWNVRDTRTLFDITGVNLKDGNHVTTHKAVEDAERQAIVVQSAYMKLMKAGLVQPR
;
A
#
# COMPACT_ATOMS: atom_id res chain seq x y z
N MET A 1 2.52 -6.60 -1.82
CA MET A 1 1.84 -5.37 -2.30
C MET A 1 1.51 -4.52 -1.12
N ILE A 2 1.77 -3.24 -1.17
CA ILE A 2 1.46 -2.27 -0.11
C ILE A 2 0.66 -1.15 -0.75
N ASP A 3 -0.41 -0.74 -0.09
CA ASP A 3 -1.26 0.38 -0.42
C ASP A 3 -1.60 1.14 0.87
N ILE A 4 -1.70 2.45 0.83
CA ILE A 4 -2.02 3.27 1.99
C ILE A 4 -3.12 4.28 1.69
N GLU A 5 -3.89 4.59 2.72
CA GLU A 5 -4.73 5.79 2.74
C GLU A 5 -4.10 6.83 3.65
N SER A 6 -4.16 8.10 3.28
CA SER A 6 -3.43 9.17 3.98
C SER A 6 -4.18 10.50 3.97
N LEU A 7 -3.70 11.44 4.80
CA LEU A 7 -4.23 12.82 4.86
C LEU A 7 -3.37 13.88 4.14
N ASP A 8 -2.30 13.44 3.46
CA ASP A 8 -1.46 14.31 2.62
C ASP A 8 -0.77 13.44 1.57
N THR A 9 -0.07 14.07 0.63
CA THR A 9 0.71 13.42 -0.44
C THR A 9 2.23 13.55 -0.27
N THR A 10 2.69 14.07 0.87
CA THR A 10 4.10 14.19 1.21
C THR A 10 4.61 12.93 1.93
N PRO A 11 5.93 12.66 1.96
CA PRO A 11 6.48 11.48 2.62
C PRO A 11 6.19 11.39 4.12
N ASP A 12 5.96 12.51 4.77
CA ASP A 12 5.65 12.65 6.19
C ASP A 12 4.15 12.77 6.48
N CYS A 13 3.29 12.44 5.52
CA CYS A 13 1.84 12.50 5.68
C CYS A 13 1.33 11.59 6.82
N VAL A 14 0.22 11.98 7.45
CA VAL A 14 -0.55 11.13 8.34
C VAL A 14 -1.10 9.94 7.56
N ILE A 15 -0.84 8.74 8.04
CA ILE A 15 -1.30 7.47 7.48
C ILE A 15 -2.60 7.09 8.18
N LEU A 16 -3.66 6.89 7.41
CA LEU A 16 -4.97 6.47 7.92
C LEU A 16 -5.08 4.97 8.05
N THR A 17 -4.75 4.25 6.98
CA THR A 17 -4.77 2.79 6.91
C THR A 17 -3.60 2.28 6.07
N ILE A 18 -3.14 1.08 6.37
CA ILE A 18 -2.10 0.37 5.63
C ILE A 18 -2.65 -1.00 5.25
N GLY A 19 -2.76 -1.27 3.96
CA GLY A 19 -3.02 -2.59 3.43
C GLY A 19 -1.74 -3.24 2.94
N ALA A 20 -1.44 -4.45 3.40
CA ALA A 20 -0.30 -5.20 2.90
C ALA A 20 -0.70 -6.62 2.54
N VAL A 21 -0.26 -7.08 1.38
CA VAL A 21 -0.63 -8.37 0.80
C VAL A 21 0.62 -9.11 0.35
N LEU A 22 0.77 -10.36 0.83
CA LEU A 22 1.80 -11.28 0.39
C LEU A 22 1.28 -12.09 -0.79
N PHE A 23 2.02 -12.10 -1.89
CA PHE A 23 1.65 -12.81 -3.10
C PHE A 23 2.89 -13.23 -3.90
N ASP A 24 2.74 -14.23 -4.75
CA ASP A 24 3.74 -14.59 -5.75
C ASP A 24 3.33 -13.94 -7.11
N PRO A 25 4.14 -13.05 -7.69
CA PRO A 25 3.82 -12.45 -8.99
C PRO A 25 3.61 -13.45 -10.13
N ARG A 26 4.21 -14.66 -10.04
CA ARG A 26 4.07 -15.74 -11.02
C ARG A 26 3.06 -16.81 -10.61
N GLY A 27 2.49 -16.67 -9.42
CA GLY A 27 1.46 -17.57 -8.88
C GLY A 27 0.04 -17.10 -9.19
N GLN A 28 -0.89 -17.61 -8.41
CA GLN A 28 -2.29 -17.22 -8.42
C GLN A 28 -2.80 -17.02 -7.00
N GLY A 29 -3.62 -15.99 -6.82
CA GLY A 29 -4.24 -15.67 -5.53
C GLY A 29 -3.26 -15.04 -4.54
N ILE A 30 -3.76 -14.85 -3.34
CA ILE A 30 -3.08 -14.18 -2.23
C ILE A 30 -2.64 -15.24 -1.22
N ILE A 31 -1.43 -15.07 -0.69
CA ILE A 31 -0.84 -15.98 0.30
C ILE A 31 -1.24 -15.56 1.71
N ASP A 32 -1.11 -14.25 2.01
CA ASP A 32 -1.44 -13.67 3.31
C ASP A 32 -1.74 -12.18 3.15
N LYS A 33 -2.47 -11.59 4.08
CA LYS A 33 -2.77 -10.15 4.08
C LYS A 33 -2.98 -9.61 5.48
N ILE A 34 -2.64 -8.35 5.67
CA ILE A 34 -2.92 -7.59 6.89
C ILE A 34 -3.50 -6.22 6.54
N GLU A 35 -4.32 -5.73 7.46
CA GLU A 35 -4.74 -4.34 7.50
C GLU A 35 -4.35 -3.76 8.84
N ILE A 36 -3.79 -2.56 8.84
CA ILE A 36 -3.30 -1.89 10.03
C ILE A 36 -3.83 -0.46 10.01
N ARG A 37 -4.33 0.00 11.14
CA ARG A 37 -4.88 1.35 11.32
C ARG A 37 -4.08 2.09 12.40
N PRO A 38 -3.09 2.90 12.01
CA PRO A 38 -2.32 3.69 13.00
C PRO A 38 -3.19 4.76 13.66
N THR A 39 -2.97 5.05 14.95
CA THR A 39 -3.59 6.18 15.63
C THR A 39 -3.19 7.49 14.94
N ILE A 40 -4.16 8.37 14.70
CA ILE A 40 -3.94 9.65 13.99
C ILE A 40 -3.24 10.65 14.92
N ASP A 41 -3.72 10.76 16.17
CA ASP A 41 -3.28 11.79 17.11
C ASP A 41 -1.78 11.67 17.44
N ASP A 42 -1.27 10.47 17.70
CA ASP A 42 0.16 10.32 18.00
C ASP A 42 1.04 10.62 16.77
N GLN A 43 0.54 10.40 15.56
CA GLN A 43 1.27 10.78 14.34
C GLN A 43 1.43 12.31 14.24
N THR A 44 0.43 13.08 14.60
CA THR A 44 0.47 14.54 14.57
C THR A 44 1.19 15.12 15.79
N GLU A 45 0.88 14.64 16.99
CA GLU A 45 1.36 15.21 18.24
C GLU A 45 2.81 14.82 18.59
N ILE A 46 3.19 13.58 18.27
CA ILE A 46 4.52 13.04 18.61
C ILE A 46 5.48 13.13 17.43
N TYR A 47 5.01 12.78 16.24
CA TYR A 47 5.86 12.65 15.06
C TYR A 47 5.76 13.82 14.07
N ASN A 48 4.89 14.82 14.34
CA ASN A 48 4.66 16.01 13.50
C ASN A 48 4.36 15.64 12.03
N ARG A 49 3.59 14.58 11.81
CA ARG A 49 3.20 14.18 10.47
C ARG A 49 2.15 15.12 9.89
N SER A 50 2.22 15.35 8.57
CA SER A 50 1.45 16.37 7.90
C SER A 50 0.02 15.95 7.58
N ILE A 51 -0.88 16.94 7.62
CA ILE A 51 -2.25 16.87 7.11
C ILE A 51 -2.42 18.01 6.13
N ASN A 52 -3.03 17.75 4.97
CA ASN A 52 -3.27 18.72 3.92
C ASN A 52 -4.77 18.97 3.76
N ASP A 53 -5.18 20.23 3.84
CA ASP A 53 -6.58 20.65 3.76
C ASP A 53 -7.26 20.16 2.47
N ALA A 54 -6.55 20.21 1.33
CA ALA A 54 -7.11 19.74 0.06
C ALA A 54 -7.36 18.22 0.07
N THR A 55 -6.52 17.44 0.77
CA THR A 55 -6.73 16.00 0.95
C THR A 55 -7.91 15.72 1.89
N VAL A 56 -8.05 16.50 2.97
CA VAL A 56 -9.21 16.42 3.86
C VAL A 56 -10.51 16.75 3.12
N GLU A 57 -10.51 17.81 2.31
CA GLU A 57 -11.65 18.16 1.46
C GLU A 57 -11.98 17.07 0.44
N TRP A 58 -10.97 16.42 -0.12
CA TRP A 58 -11.17 15.30 -1.03
C TRP A 58 -11.82 14.10 -0.32
N TRP A 59 -11.36 13.76 0.89
CA TRP A 59 -11.99 12.74 1.73
C TRP A 59 -13.46 13.08 2.05
N GLY A 60 -13.77 14.36 2.36
CA GLY A 60 -15.12 14.83 2.62
C GLY A 60 -16.10 14.62 1.46
N LYS A 61 -15.61 14.33 0.25
CA LYS A 61 -16.42 14.04 -0.95
C LYS A 61 -16.60 12.53 -1.20
N GLN A 62 -15.93 11.68 -0.41
CA GLN A 62 -16.05 10.22 -0.53
C GLN A 62 -17.35 9.73 0.12
N SER A 63 -17.68 8.45 -0.09
CA SER A 63 -18.85 7.86 0.56
C SER A 63 -18.68 7.82 2.09
N PRO A 64 -19.76 7.94 2.88
CA PRO A 64 -19.67 7.81 4.34
C PRO A 64 -19.00 6.52 4.78
N ALA A 65 -19.21 5.43 4.06
CA ALA A 65 -18.57 4.14 4.35
C ALA A 65 -17.04 4.18 4.14
N ALA A 66 -16.57 4.85 3.08
CA ALA A 66 -15.13 5.01 2.83
C ALA A 66 -14.47 5.93 3.88
N ILE A 67 -15.16 6.99 4.30
CA ILE A 67 -14.69 7.89 5.36
C ILE A 67 -14.58 7.13 6.69
N GLU A 68 -15.63 6.39 7.08
CA GLU A 68 -15.61 5.60 8.32
C GLU A 68 -14.53 4.51 8.29
N GLU A 69 -14.36 3.86 7.14
CA GLU A 69 -13.31 2.87 6.95
C GLU A 69 -11.91 3.47 7.13
N ALA A 70 -11.66 4.62 6.51
CA ALA A 70 -10.34 5.25 6.58
C ALA A 70 -10.08 5.98 7.91
N MET A 71 -11.08 6.71 8.44
CA MET A 71 -10.90 7.65 9.55
C MET A 71 -11.51 7.20 10.88
N GLY A 72 -12.42 6.21 10.89
CA GLY A 72 -13.04 5.72 12.13
C GLY A 72 -12.02 5.24 13.16
N ASP A 73 -12.34 5.31 14.45
CA ASP A 73 -11.40 5.03 15.55
C ASP A 73 -11.24 3.55 15.86
N GLN A 74 -12.12 2.70 15.37
CA GLN A 74 -12.11 1.28 15.71
C GLN A 74 -10.85 0.57 15.22
N GLY A 75 -10.19 -0.15 16.14
CA GLY A 75 -9.05 -1.00 15.82
C GLY A 75 -7.75 -0.26 15.55
N ARG A 76 -7.66 1.05 15.87
CA ARG A 76 -6.41 1.79 15.76
C ARG A 76 -5.41 1.34 16.81
N VAL A 77 -4.15 1.29 16.42
CA VAL A 77 -3.02 0.97 17.28
C VAL A 77 -1.99 2.09 17.23
N PRO A 78 -1.15 2.26 18.28
CA PRO A 78 -0.09 3.26 18.27
C PRO A 78 0.74 3.19 16.98
N PHE A 79 1.16 4.34 16.44
CA PHE A 79 1.90 4.43 15.19
C PHE A 79 3.17 3.55 15.18
N SER A 80 3.92 3.53 16.29
CA SER A 80 5.10 2.69 16.43
C SER A 80 4.78 1.18 16.37
N GLU A 81 3.65 0.77 16.96
CA GLU A 81 3.17 -0.62 16.93
C GLU A 81 2.69 -1.01 15.52
N ALA A 82 1.96 -0.12 14.84
CA ALA A 82 1.55 -0.28 13.46
C ALA A 82 2.76 -0.55 12.54
N MET A 83 3.78 0.28 12.65
CA MET A 83 5.00 0.15 11.85
C MET A 83 5.82 -1.09 12.20
N ALA A 84 5.85 -1.50 13.47
CA ALA A 84 6.49 -2.75 13.90
C ALA A 84 5.75 -3.99 13.36
N THR A 85 4.43 -3.94 13.31
CA THR A 85 3.59 -5.01 12.75
C THR A 85 3.81 -5.15 11.25
N LEU A 86 3.79 -4.04 10.51
CA LEU A 86 4.10 -4.04 9.08
C LEU A 86 5.53 -4.52 8.81
N TYR A 87 6.51 -4.10 9.64
CA TYR A 87 7.89 -4.54 9.52
C TYR A 87 7.99 -6.07 9.58
N LYS A 88 7.36 -6.69 10.59
CA LYS A 88 7.35 -8.16 10.75
C LYS A 88 6.70 -8.86 9.56
N PHE A 89 5.59 -8.33 9.07
CA PHE A 89 4.90 -8.88 7.89
C PHE A 89 5.78 -8.83 6.64
N CYS A 90 6.51 -7.74 6.43
CA CYS A 90 7.37 -7.55 5.26
C CYS A 90 8.74 -8.21 5.36
N TRP A 91 9.17 -8.62 6.58
CA TRP A 91 10.51 -9.15 6.80
C TRP A 91 10.77 -10.43 5.99
N ASN A 92 11.85 -10.43 5.20
CA ASN A 92 12.23 -11.54 4.31
C ASN A 92 11.20 -11.94 3.24
N GLN A 93 10.19 -11.10 2.96
CA GLN A 93 9.18 -11.39 1.94
C GLN A 93 9.58 -10.98 0.51
N GLY A 94 10.81 -10.54 0.32
CA GLY A 94 11.37 -10.29 -1.01
C GLY A 94 11.16 -8.85 -1.50
N LYS A 95 10.34 -8.64 -2.54
CA LYS A 95 10.25 -7.37 -3.26
C LYS A 95 8.97 -6.64 -2.93
N PRO A 96 9.01 -5.45 -2.30
CA PRO A 96 7.81 -4.65 -2.11
C PRO A 96 7.30 -4.12 -3.45
N TRP A 97 5.99 -4.16 -3.61
CA TRP A 97 5.24 -3.62 -4.75
C TRP A 97 4.26 -2.56 -4.26
N SER A 98 4.01 -1.55 -5.08
CA SER A 98 2.95 -0.56 -4.87
C SER A 98 2.43 -0.04 -6.21
N HIS A 99 1.22 0.51 -6.22
CA HIS A 99 0.66 1.20 -7.38
C HIS A 99 1.01 2.70 -7.35
N GLY A 100 2.27 2.99 -7.52
CA GLY A 100 2.90 4.29 -7.36
C GLY A 100 3.93 4.25 -6.24
N ALA A 101 4.94 3.39 -6.37
CA ALA A 101 6.01 3.22 -5.40
C ALA A 101 6.69 4.54 -4.94
N PRO A 102 6.76 5.61 -5.75
CA PRO A 102 7.20 6.93 -5.29
C PRO A 102 6.32 7.57 -4.21
N PHE A 103 5.16 7.03 -3.92
CA PHE A 103 4.29 7.47 -2.83
C PHE A 103 4.28 6.45 -1.68
N ASP A 104 3.54 5.35 -1.79
CA ASP A 104 3.32 4.41 -0.68
C ASP A 104 4.63 3.91 -0.06
N VAL A 105 5.58 3.47 -0.89
CA VAL A 105 6.87 2.96 -0.41
C VAL A 105 7.68 4.06 0.27
N VAL A 106 7.70 5.26 -0.30
CA VAL A 106 8.46 6.40 0.24
C VAL A 106 7.88 6.86 1.58
N VAL A 107 6.54 6.89 1.70
CA VAL A 107 5.86 7.20 2.97
C VAL A 107 6.21 6.17 4.04
N MET A 108 6.19 4.86 3.70
CA MET A 108 6.56 3.80 4.63
C MET A 108 8.03 3.88 5.06
N GLU A 109 8.95 4.09 4.11
CA GLU A 109 10.37 4.26 4.42
C GLU A 109 10.63 5.49 5.30
N HIS A 110 9.90 6.59 5.06
CA HIS A 110 9.96 7.77 5.89
C HIS A 110 9.44 7.49 7.32
N ALA A 111 8.31 6.77 7.44
CA ALA A 111 7.73 6.38 8.72
C ALA A 111 8.71 5.57 9.59
N TRP A 112 9.37 4.54 9.03
CA TRP A 112 10.40 3.79 9.77
C TRP A 112 11.60 4.64 10.14
N ARG A 113 12.02 5.55 9.25
CA ARG A 113 13.15 6.46 9.54
C ARG A 113 12.84 7.40 10.70
N GLN A 114 11.61 7.91 10.80
CA GLN A 114 11.16 8.70 11.97
C GLN A 114 11.23 7.91 13.28
N LEU A 115 11.03 6.60 13.22
CA LEU A 115 11.15 5.69 14.36
C LEU A 115 12.59 5.21 14.62
N GLY A 116 13.59 5.77 13.92
CA GLY A 116 14.98 5.34 14.04
C GLY A 116 15.27 3.96 13.43
N GLN A 117 14.41 3.49 12.56
CA GLN A 117 14.50 2.19 11.90
C GLN A 117 14.79 2.33 10.40
N ILE A 118 15.26 1.25 9.78
CA ILE A 118 15.38 1.14 8.33
C ILE A 118 14.26 0.24 7.81
N ALA A 119 13.85 0.44 6.55
CA ALA A 119 12.84 -0.42 5.91
C ALA A 119 13.31 -1.89 5.87
N PRO A 120 12.38 -2.87 5.92
CA PRO A 120 12.70 -4.30 5.88
C PRO A 120 13.15 -4.79 4.49
N TRP A 121 13.35 -3.90 3.55
CA TRP A 121 13.79 -4.17 2.18
C TRP A 121 14.91 -3.25 1.74
N SER A 122 15.61 -3.65 0.69
CA SER A 122 16.59 -2.79 0.01
C SER A 122 15.90 -1.99 -1.10
N PHE A 123 16.29 -0.73 -1.30
CA PHE A 123 15.65 0.19 -2.25
C PHE A 123 15.61 -0.36 -3.69
N TRP A 124 16.62 -1.12 -4.13
CA TRP A 124 16.64 -1.74 -5.47
C TRP A 124 15.64 -2.90 -5.64
N ASN A 125 15.03 -3.36 -4.55
CA ASN A 125 13.98 -4.38 -4.58
C ASN A 125 12.58 -3.82 -4.79
N VAL A 126 12.40 -2.50 -4.68
CA VAL A 126 11.11 -1.83 -4.89
C VAL A 126 10.62 -2.03 -6.32
N ARG A 127 9.35 -2.29 -6.47
CA ARG A 127 8.65 -2.48 -7.75
C ARG A 127 7.44 -1.57 -7.83
N ASP A 128 7.20 -1.05 -9.04
CA ASP A 128 6.05 -0.21 -9.34
C ASP A 128 5.12 -0.91 -10.33
N THR A 129 3.85 -1.01 -10.00
CA THR A 129 2.87 -1.68 -10.85
C THR A 129 2.52 -0.87 -12.09
N ARG A 130 2.56 0.47 -12.05
CA ARG A 130 2.23 1.33 -13.18
C ARG A 130 3.15 1.04 -14.36
N THR A 131 4.47 0.91 -14.09
CA THR A 131 5.45 0.54 -15.12
C THR A 131 5.14 -0.83 -15.72
N LEU A 132 4.81 -1.82 -14.88
CA LEU A 132 4.46 -3.16 -15.37
C LEU A 132 3.17 -3.15 -16.20
N PHE A 133 2.16 -2.41 -15.74
CA PHE A 133 0.86 -2.33 -16.44
C PHE A 133 0.99 -1.60 -17.77
N ASP A 134 1.78 -0.54 -17.83
CA ASP A 134 2.06 0.20 -19.06
C ASP A 134 2.73 -0.71 -20.12
N ILE A 135 3.77 -1.45 -19.74
CA ILE A 135 4.48 -2.38 -20.63
C ILE A 135 3.57 -3.52 -21.10
N THR A 136 2.71 -4.04 -20.24
CA THR A 136 1.87 -5.20 -20.55
C THR A 136 0.52 -4.85 -21.13
N GLY A 137 0.09 -3.60 -21.06
CA GLY A 137 -1.25 -3.16 -21.43
C GLY A 137 -2.35 -3.77 -20.56
N VAL A 138 -2.04 -4.17 -19.31
CA VAL A 138 -3.02 -4.60 -18.32
C VAL A 138 -3.46 -3.37 -17.53
N ASN A 139 -4.72 -3.32 -17.08
CA ASN A 139 -5.24 -2.16 -16.38
C ASN A 139 -6.00 -2.59 -15.12
N LEU A 140 -5.88 -1.84 -14.03
CA LEU A 140 -6.67 -2.03 -12.80
C LEU A 140 -8.19 -1.90 -13.04
N LYS A 141 -8.59 -1.19 -14.10
CA LYS A 141 -10.00 -1.00 -14.48
C LYS A 141 -10.57 -2.15 -15.31
N ASP A 142 -9.73 -3.10 -15.74
CA ASP A 142 -10.17 -4.28 -16.47
C ASP A 142 -10.95 -5.21 -15.52
N GLY A 143 -12.28 -5.13 -15.60
CA GLY A 143 -13.22 -5.77 -14.70
C GLY A 143 -13.91 -4.73 -13.82
N ASN A 144 -15.22 -4.67 -13.82
CA ASN A 144 -16.13 -3.70 -13.17
C ASN A 144 -15.87 -3.41 -11.67
N HIS A 145 -14.64 -3.16 -11.26
CA HIS A 145 -14.27 -2.90 -9.88
C HIS A 145 -14.29 -1.39 -9.60
N VAL A 146 -15.11 -1.01 -8.63
CA VAL A 146 -15.10 0.32 -8.01
C VAL A 146 -13.98 0.33 -6.98
N THR A 147 -13.16 1.37 -6.96
CA THR A 147 -12.19 1.62 -5.87
C THR A 147 -12.98 1.81 -4.58
N THR A 148 -12.67 1.01 -3.57
CA THR A 148 -13.39 1.03 -2.29
C THR A 148 -12.74 1.96 -1.28
N HIS A 149 -11.51 2.44 -1.56
CA HIS A 149 -10.65 3.17 -0.62
C HIS A 149 -10.43 2.39 0.68
N LYS A 150 -10.32 1.06 0.54
CA LYS A 150 -9.85 0.15 1.58
C LYS A 150 -8.48 -0.34 1.20
N ALA A 151 -7.47 0.11 1.89
CA ALA A 151 -6.07 -0.14 1.55
C ALA A 151 -5.76 -1.62 1.29
N VAL A 152 -6.30 -2.53 2.12
CA VAL A 152 -6.07 -3.98 1.94
C VAL A 152 -6.77 -4.55 0.71
N GLU A 153 -7.98 -4.10 0.39
CA GLU A 153 -8.71 -4.55 -0.80
C GLU A 153 -8.07 -4.00 -2.09
N ASP A 154 -7.59 -2.77 -2.04
CA ASP A 154 -6.88 -2.15 -3.15
C ASP A 154 -5.51 -2.81 -3.37
N ALA A 155 -4.75 -3.11 -2.31
CA ALA A 155 -3.52 -3.89 -2.39
C ALA A 155 -3.74 -5.30 -2.95
N GLU A 156 -4.82 -5.99 -2.54
CA GLU A 156 -5.18 -7.31 -3.05
C GLU A 156 -5.49 -7.26 -4.55
N ARG A 157 -6.31 -6.32 -4.98
CA ARG A 157 -6.65 -6.10 -6.38
C ARG A 157 -5.40 -5.80 -7.22
N GLN A 158 -4.54 -4.92 -6.76
CA GLN A 158 -3.28 -4.61 -7.43
C GLN A 158 -2.38 -5.83 -7.57
N ALA A 159 -2.28 -6.68 -6.54
CA ALA A 159 -1.50 -7.91 -6.57
C ALA A 159 -2.03 -8.90 -7.62
N ILE A 160 -3.35 -9.09 -7.70
CA ILE A 160 -4.01 -9.95 -8.70
C ILE A 160 -3.74 -9.43 -10.12
N VAL A 161 -3.78 -8.13 -10.33
CA VAL A 161 -3.48 -7.54 -11.66
C VAL A 161 -2.00 -7.69 -12.01
N VAL A 162 -1.08 -7.62 -11.04
CA VAL A 162 0.34 -7.97 -11.27
C VAL A 162 0.47 -9.42 -11.72
N GLN A 163 -0.23 -10.37 -11.10
CA GLN A 163 -0.23 -11.78 -11.52
C GLN A 163 -0.75 -11.95 -12.95
N SER A 164 -1.80 -11.22 -13.32
CA SER A 164 -2.33 -11.20 -14.69
C SER A 164 -1.31 -10.66 -15.71
N ALA A 165 -0.59 -9.60 -15.35
CA ALA A 165 0.48 -9.06 -16.18
C ALA A 165 1.64 -10.06 -16.37
N TYR A 166 2.08 -10.71 -15.29
CA TYR A 166 3.10 -11.76 -15.36
C TYR A 166 2.63 -12.97 -16.20
N MET A 167 1.38 -13.37 -16.07
CA MET A 167 0.81 -14.46 -16.89
C MET A 167 0.83 -14.10 -18.37
N LYS A 168 0.54 -12.84 -18.73
CA LYS A 168 0.64 -12.34 -20.11
C LYS A 168 2.08 -12.41 -20.62
N LEU A 169 3.07 -11.98 -19.81
CA LEU A 169 4.48 -12.06 -20.17
C LEU A 169 4.98 -13.51 -20.30
N MET A 170 4.54 -14.40 -19.41
CA MET A 170 4.90 -15.83 -19.51
C MET A 170 4.33 -16.48 -20.75
N LYS A 171 3.06 -16.19 -21.14
CA LYS A 171 2.44 -16.68 -22.38
C LYS A 171 3.17 -16.16 -23.63
N ALA A 172 3.77 -14.97 -23.56
CA ALA A 172 4.59 -14.41 -24.63
C ALA A 172 6.04 -14.93 -24.64
N GLY A 173 6.42 -15.79 -23.70
CA GLY A 173 7.79 -16.30 -23.57
C GLY A 173 8.83 -15.29 -23.05
N LEU A 174 8.38 -14.15 -22.55
CA LEU A 174 9.24 -13.05 -22.07
C LEU A 174 9.69 -13.23 -20.61
N VAL A 175 8.97 -14.01 -19.85
CA VAL A 175 9.30 -14.39 -18.47
C VAL A 175 9.13 -15.89 -18.32
N GLN A 176 10.10 -16.55 -17.68
CA GLN A 176 10.01 -17.99 -17.42
C GLN A 176 9.02 -18.27 -16.26
N PRO A 177 8.20 -19.34 -16.35
CA PRO A 177 7.50 -19.86 -15.18
C PRO A 177 8.52 -20.25 -14.09
N ARG A 178 8.05 -20.38 -12.85
CA ARG A 178 8.87 -20.94 -11.76
C ARG A 178 9.16 -22.40 -12.01
#